data_da8984c53b8b9d5dd15f21cefee1b6fd
#
_entry.id   da8984c53b8b9d5dd15f21cefee1b6fd
#
_cell.length_a   1.000
_cell.length_b   1.000
_cell.length_c   1.000
_cell.angle_alpha   90.00
_cell.angle_beta   90.00
_cell.angle_gamma   90.00
#
_symmetry.space_group_name_H-M   'P 1'
#
loop_
_entity.id
_entity.type
_entity.pdbx_description
1 polymer ?
#
loop_
_entity_poly.entity_id
_entity_poly.type
_entity_poly.pdbx_seq_one_letter_code
_entity_poly.pdbx_strand_id
1 'polypeptide(L)'
;MLEAPAEGEWGAKFRDHYAARIQEAGFQHVRLPVRWSAHTAEDAPWEIDQAFMDRVRHVVDTCVNHELAVVLNVHHFNEMYEAPDANREKLKSIWRQISEEFSDASPLLCFELLNEPHDQLTGEMWDAMIPGLIRIIREKHPRRPIVVGGGSWNSHDSIHTLKLPGDDRMLIATFHYYLPFAFTHQGAPWVAPNIPPTGRGFPHEAKERQEMADHFAAVRAWSEKNDRPVYVGEFGSFSKADLADRVRWTKYVTTLIRENGFSSAYWEFCSGFGAYDPQQETWRAELLEALSVTAARRAD
;
A
#
# COMPACT_ATOMS: atom_id res chain seq x y z
N MET A 1 -11.41 -5.14 -1.97
CA MET A 1 -11.63 -6.37 -1.19
C MET A 1 -11.89 -6.02 0.29
N LEU A 2 -10.89 -6.06 1.17
CA LEU A 2 -11.10 -5.78 2.61
C LEU A 2 -10.96 -4.29 2.98
N GLU A 3 -10.58 -3.43 2.04
CA GLU A 3 -10.52 -1.97 2.20
C GLU A 3 -11.88 -1.29 2.09
N ALA A 4 -12.89 -1.99 1.59
CA ALA A 4 -14.27 -1.52 1.54
C ALA A 4 -14.96 -1.64 2.91
N PRO A 5 -16.08 -0.92 3.14
CA PRO A 5 -16.88 -1.06 4.37
C PRO A 5 -17.34 -2.50 4.65
N ALA A 6 -17.64 -3.25 3.59
CA ALA A 6 -17.86 -4.69 3.64
C ALA A 6 -17.08 -5.37 2.50
N GLU A 7 -16.55 -6.57 2.75
CA GLU A 7 -15.76 -7.29 1.74
C GLU A 7 -16.54 -7.47 0.43
N GLY A 8 -15.98 -6.94 -0.66
CA GLY A 8 -16.56 -7.03 -2.00
C GLY A 8 -17.55 -5.93 -2.36
N GLU A 9 -17.84 -4.98 -1.49
CA GLU A 9 -18.74 -3.87 -1.79
C GLU A 9 -18.23 -3.01 -2.95
N TRP A 10 -16.90 -2.83 -3.06
CA TRP A 10 -16.26 -2.10 -4.16
C TRP A 10 -15.75 -2.99 -5.30
N GLY A 11 -16.32 -4.19 -5.45
CA GLY A 11 -16.01 -5.10 -6.54
C GLY A 11 -15.63 -6.51 -6.10
N ALA A 12 -14.35 -6.85 -6.06
CA ALA A 12 -13.91 -8.21 -5.83
C ALA A 12 -13.88 -8.61 -4.35
N LYS A 13 -14.22 -9.87 -4.08
CA LYS A 13 -13.91 -10.56 -2.81
C LYS A 13 -12.61 -11.35 -2.98
N PHE A 14 -11.87 -11.52 -1.90
CA PHE A 14 -10.72 -12.42 -1.92
C PHE A 14 -11.18 -13.87 -2.08
N ARG A 15 -10.54 -14.57 -3.02
CA ARG A 15 -10.70 -16.02 -3.24
C ARG A 15 -9.38 -16.70 -2.99
N ASP A 16 -9.37 -17.83 -2.31
CA ASP A 16 -8.13 -18.49 -1.86
C ASP A 16 -7.17 -18.80 -3.02
N HIS A 17 -7.70 -19.17 -4.20
CA HIS A 17 -6.87 -19.43 -5.37
C HIS A 17 -6.12 -18.19 -5.90
N TYR A 18 -6.48 -16.97 -5.48
CA TYR A 18 -5.77 -15.77 -5.89
C TYR A 18 -4.34 -15.74 -5.36
N ALA A 19 -4.10 -16.27 -4.15
CA ALA A 19 -2.74 -16.38 -3.62
C ALA A 19 -1.84 -17.24 -4.53
N ALA A 20 -2.35 -18.40 -4.95
CA ALA A 20 -1.64 -19.25 -5.93
C ALA A 20 -1.37 -18.52 -7.25
N ARG A 21 -2.38 -17.81 -7.80
CA ARG A 21 -2.23 -17.05 -9.05
C ARG A 21 -1.18 -15.93 -8.96
N ILE A 22 -1.12 -15.27 -7.82
CA ILE A 22 -0.15 -14.21 -7.56
C ILE A 22 1.28 -14.80 -7.46
N GLN A 23 1.42 -15.90 -6.73
CA GLN A 23 2.69 -16.60 -6.58
C GLN A 23 3.18 -17.20 -7.93
N GLU A 24 2.31 -17.88 -8.67
CA GLU A 24 2.61 -18.44 -10.00
C GLU A 24 3.06 -17.37 -11.00
N ALA A 25 2.55 -16.16 -10.90
CA ALA A 25 2.96 -15.01 -11.71
C ALA A 25 4.35 -14.47 -11.31
N GLY A 26 4.93 -14.95 -10.19
CA GLY A 26 6.26 -14.60 -9.72
C GLY A 26 6.30 -13.45 -8.72
N PHE A 27 5.17 -12.95 -8.23
CA PHE A 27 5.14 -11.99 -7.14
C PHE A 27 5.60 -12.65 -5.83
N GLN A 28 6.25 -11.87 -4.98
CA GLN A 28 6.84 -12.36 -3.73
C GLN A 28 6.08 -11.89 -2.50
N HIS A 29 5.19 -10.92 -2.65
CA HIS A 29 4.39 -10.40 -1.56
C HIS A 29 3.08 -9.80 -2.08
N VAL A 30 2.16 -9.61 -1.14
CA VAL A 30 0.93 -8.84 -1.33
C VAL A 30 0.86 -7.73 -0.28
N ARG A 31 0.38 -6.56 -0.65
CA ARG A 31 -0.08 -5.55 0.29
C ARG A 31 -1.57 -5.74 0.47
N LEU A 32 -2.01 -5.96 1.70
CA LEU A 32 -3.39 -6.28 2.05
C LEU A 32 -4.03 -5.07 2.75
N PRO A 33 -4.79 -4.24 2.01
CA PRO A 33 -5.51 -3.10 2.57
C PRO A 33 -6.73 -3.58 3.36
N VAL A 34 -6.86 -3.13 4.63
CA VAL A 34 -7.95 -3.56 5.51
C VAL A 34 -8.58 -2.36 6.22
N ARG A 35 -9.89 -2.18 6.05
CA ARG A 35 -10.66 -1.10 6.70
C ARG A 35 -11.16 -1.52 8.09
N TRP A 36 -10.25 -1.64 9.03
CA TRP A 36 -10.55 -2.04 10.40
C TRP A 36 -11.58 -1.14 11.08
N SER A 37 -11.53 0.18 10.82
CA SER A 37 -12.42 1.16 11.47
C SER A 37 -13.89 0.92 11.21
N ALA A 38 -14.24 0.30 10.07
CA ALA A 38 -15.61 -0.08 9.73
C ALA A 38 -16.12 -1.34 10.45
N HIS A 39 -15.22 -2.07 11.10
CA HIS A 39 -15.50 -3.33 11.77
C HIS A 39 -15.15 -3.31 13.26
N THR A 40 -15.19 -2.13 13.89
CA THR A 40 -15.03 -1.96 15.33
C THR A 40 -16.37 -1.61 15.98
N ALA A 41 -16.52 -1.95 17.26
CA ALA A 41 -17.59 -1.39 18.09
C ALA A 41 -17.55 0.15 18.07
N GLU A 42 -18.69 0.81 18.28
CA GLU A 42 -18.80 2.28 18.31
C GLU A 42 -18.07 2.88 19.50
N ASP A 43 -18.17 2.22 20.67
CA ASP A 43 -17.60 2.69 21.93
C ASP A 43 -16.26 2.02 22.26
N ALA A 44 -15.48 2.69 23.09
CA ALA A 44 -14.26 2.12 23.65
C ALA A 44 -14.53 0.80 24.40
N PRO A 45 -13.67 -0.19 24.30
CA PRO A 45 -12.33 -0.17 23.70
C PRO A 45 -12.28 -0.36 22.18
N TRP A 46 -13.36 -0.16 21.43
CA TRP A 46 -13.47 -0.32 19.98
C TRP A 46 -13.07 -1.74 19.53
N GLU A 47 -13.69 -2.73 20.15
CA GLU A 47 -13.42 -4.15 19.83
C GLU A 47 -13.68 -4.41 18.35
N ILE A 48 -12.71 -5.05 17.70
CA ILE A 48 -12.84 -5.47 16.30
C ILE A 48 -13.78 -6.70 16.27
N ASP A 49 -14.72 -6.70 15.33
CA ASP A 49 -15.58 -7.85 15.09
C ASP A 49 -14.75 -9.11 14.84
N GLN A 50 -14.99 -10.15 15.63
CA GLN A 50 -14.18 -11.37 15.62
C GLN A 50 -14.29 -12.10 14.28
N ALA A 51 -15.47 -12.13 13.67
CA ALA A 51 -15.63 -12.80 12.38
C ALA A 51 -14.84 -12.08 11.27
N PHE A 52 -14.75 -10.74 11.35
CA PHE A 52 -13.90 -9.98 10.45
C PHE A 52 -12.41 -10.20 10.73
N MET A 53 -12.00 -10.23 11.99
CA MET A 53 -10.62 -10.57 12.38
C MET A 53 -10.22 -11.95 11.85
N ASP A 54 -11.06 -12.97 12.07
CA ASP A 54 -10.85 -14.33 11.57
C ASP A 54 -10.74 -14.37 10.04
N ARG A 55 -11.57 -13.55 9.35
CA ARG A 55 -11.51 -13.41 7.89
C ARG A 55 -10.18 -12.80 7.41
N VAL A 56 -9.72 -11.76 8.06
CA VAL A 56 -8.40 -11.15 7.71
C VAL A 56 -7.28 -12.15 7.99
N ARG A 57 -7.33 -12.85 9.13
CA ARG A 57 -6.37 -13.90 9.47
C ARG A 57 -6.33 -15.00 8.40
N HIS A 58 -7.49 -15.48 7.98
CA HIS A 58 -7.58 -16.46 6.90
C HIS A 58 -6.89 -16.00 5.61
N VAL A 59 -7.09 -14.74 5.21
CA VAL A 59 -6.45 -14.19 4.00
C VAL A 59 -4.92 -14.11 4.17
N VAL A 60 -4.45 -13.64 5.33
CA VAL A 60 -3.01 -13.58 5.64
C VAL A 60 -2.40 -14.98 5.60
N ASP A 61 -3.00 -15.95 6.29
CA ASP A 61 -2.49 -17.32 6.36
C ASP A 61 -2.51 -17.99 4.97
N THR A 62 -3.54 -17.74 4.16
CA THR A 62 -3.62 -18.23 2.78
C THR A 62 -2.46 -17.70 1.94
N CYS A 63 -2.15 -16.40 2.01
CA CYS A 63 -1.02 -15.83 1.29
C CYS A 63 0.32 -16.40 1.78
N VAL A 64 0.50 -16.48 3.09
CA VAL A 64 1.73 -17.03 3.72
C VAL A 64 1.95 -18.49 3.35
N ASN A 65 0.89 -19.31 3.30
CA ASN A 65 0.95 -20.71 2.89
C ASN A 65 1.36 -20.89 1.41
N HIS A 66 1.22 -19.83 0.58
CA HIS A 66 1.74 -19.75 -0.78
C HIS A 66 3.09 -19.01 -0.85
N GLU A 67 3.83 -18.95 0.26
CA GLU A 67 5.15 -18.30 0.36
C GLU A 67 5.16 -16.81 -0.01
N LEU A 68 4.01 -16.16 0.02
CA LEU A 68 3.89 -14.72 -0.18
C LEU A 68 4.07 -13.98 1.16
N ALA A 69 4.97 -13.01 1.20
CA ALA A 69 4.98 -12.08 2.31
C ALA A 69 3.72 -11.19 2.26
N VAL A 70 3.25 -10.74 3.42
CA VAL A 70 2.04 -9.90 3.52
C VAL A 70 2.39 -8.59 4.21
N VAL A 71 2.03 -7.46 3.59
CA VAL A 71 2.04 -6.14 4.23
C VAL A 71 0.59 -5.82 4.63
N LEU A 72 0.28 -5.99 5.89
CA LEU A 72 -1.05 -5.75 6.46
C LEU A 72 -1.15 -4.35 7.02
N ASN A 73 -2.12 -3.56 6.55
CA ASN A 73 -2.27 -2.18 6.96
C ASN A 73 -3.62 -1.83 7.60
N VAL A 74 -3.71 -0.62 8.16
CA VAL A 74 -4.97 0.09 8.45
C VAL A 74 -5.28 0.99 7.27
N HIS A 75 -6.39 0.70 6.54
CA HIS A 75 -6.77 1.39 5.30
C HIS A 75 -8.10 2.12 5.47
N HIS A 76 -8.28 3.25 4.76
CA HIS A 76 -9.53 4.03 4.72
C HIS A 76 -10.14 4.35 6.11
N PHE A 77 -9.32 4.76 7.06
CA PHE A 77 -9.80 5.23 8.35
C PHE A 77 -10.17 6.72 8.24
N ASN A 78 -11.28 7.01 7.52
CA ASN A 78 -11.68 8.38 7.17
C ASN A 78 -11.85 9.28 8.39
N GLU A 79 -12.44 8.76 9.47
CA GLU A 79 -12.64 9.50 10.71
C GLU A 79 -11.30 9.96 11.33
N MET A 80 -10.21 9.21 11.10
CA MET A 80 -8.86 9.58 11.52
C MET A 80 -8.33 10.79 10.73
N TYR A 81 -8.69 10.89 9.46
CA TYR A 81 -8.28 12.00 8.60
C TYR A 81 -9.10 13.26 8.85
N GLU A 82 -10.36 13.11 9.25
CA GLU A 82 -11.27 14.22 9.54
C GLU A 82 -11.09 14.78 10.96
N ALA A 83 -10.87 13.91 11.96
CA ALA A 83 -10.77 14.27 13.37
C ALA A 83 -9.67 13.46 14.10
N PRO A 84 -8.38 13.72 13.81
CA PRO A 84 -7.27 12.90 14.28
C PRO A 84 -7.16 12.78 15.80
N ASP A 85 -7.40 13.87 16.53
CA ASP A 85 -7.32 13.84 18.00
C ASP A 85 -8.40 12.97 18.64
N ALA A 86 -9.60 12.96 18.08
CA ALA A 86 -10.72 12.13 18.56
C ALA A 86 -10.49 10.63 18.27
N ASN A 87 -9.77 10.29 17.20
CA ASN A 87 -9.58 8.92 16.74
C ASN A 87 -8.22 8.31 17.09
N ARG A 88 -7.33 9.08 17.72
CA ARG A 88 -5.99 8.62 18.11
C ARG A 88 -6.04 7.36 18.99
N GLU A 89 -6.90 7.33 20.00
CA GLU A 89 -7.01 6.16 20.89
C GLU A 89 -7.67 4.96 20.21
N LYS A 90 -8.61 5.20 19.28
CA LYS A 90 -9.19 4.15 18.44
C LYS A 90 -8.12 3.48 17.56
N LEU A 91 -7.25 4.26 16.90
CA LEU A 91 -6.14 3.72 16.11
C LEU A 91 -5.18 2.91 16.96
N LYS A 92 -4.86 3.36 18.18
CA LYS A 92 -4.04 2.60 19.13
C LYS A 92 -4.71 1.30 19.56
N SER A 93 -6.03 1.32 19.80
CA SER A 93 -6.80 0.13 20.16
C SER A 93 -6.80 -0.89 19.02
N ILE A 94 -7.00 -0.46 17.78
CA ILE A 94 -6.92 -1.30 16.60
C ILE A 94 -5.54 -1.99 16.54
N TRP A 95 -4.44 -1.25 16.71
CA TRP A 95 -3.10 -1.84 16.68
C TRP A 95 -2.80 -2.78 17.85
N ARG A 96 -3.35 -2.56 19.04
CA ARG A 96 -3.22 -3.53 20.15
C ARG A 96 -3.88 -4.86 19.79
N GLN A 97 -5.09 -4.81 19.23
CA GLN A 97 -5.84 -6.01 18.84
C GLN A 97 -5.18 -6.74 17.67
N ILE A 98 -4.74 -6.04 16.64
CA ILE A 98 -3.97 -6.64 15.53
C ILE A 98 -2.68 -7.27 16.06
N SER A 99 -1.94 -6.58 16.92
CA SER A 99 -0.68 -7.09 17.48
C SER A 99 -0.88 -8.33 18.35
N GLU A 100 -1.96 -8.40 19.10
CA GLU A 100 -2.29 -9.59 19.90
C GLU A 100 -2.68 -10.77 19.00
N GLU A 101 -3.61 -10.55 18.06
CA GLU A 101 -4.09 -11.56 17.12
C GLU A 101 -2.98 -12.20 16.32
N PHE A 102 -2.05 -11.41 15.82
CA PHE A 102 -0.94 -11.88 14.98
C PHE A 102 0.36 -12.12 15.75
N SER A 103 0.30 -12.33 17.08
CA SER A 103 1.49 -12.52 17.92
C SER A 103 2.32 -13.76 17.54
N ASP A 104 1.67 -14.81 17.06
CA ASP A 104 2.26 -16.07 16.59
C ASP A 104 2.47 -16.13 15.06
N ALA A 105 2.13 -15.05 14.33
CA ALA A 105 2.14 -15.07 12.88
C ALA A 105 3.55 -15.20 12.29
N SER A 106 3.61 -15.79 11.10
CA SER A 106 4.81 -15.97 10.29
C SER A 106 5.68 -14.70 10.21
N PRO A 107 7.02 -14.81 10.16
CA PRO A 107 7.90 -13.69 9.88
C PRO A 107 7.70 -13.06 8.50
N LEU A 108 6.96 -13.71 7.60
CA LEU A 108 6.56 -13.15 6.30
C LEU A 108 5.47 -12.05 6.43
N LEU A 109 4.84 -11.89 7.60
CA LEU A 109 3.91 -10.80 7.85
C LEU A 109 4.68 -9.54 8.24
N CYS A 110 4.40 -8.43 7.55
CA CYS A 110 4.81 -7.07 7.88
C CYS A 110 3.58 -6.25 8.24
N PHE A 111 3.72 -5.23 9.07
CA PHE A 111 2.65 -4.28 9.37
C PHE A 111 2.90 -2.95 8.66
N GLU A 112 1.83 -2.24 8.29
CA GLU A 112 1.90 -0.86 7.82
C GLU A 112 0.94 -0.01 8.65
N LEU A 113 1.46 1.04 9.30
CA LEU A 113 0.76 1.75 10.37
C LEU A 113 -0.57 2.39 9.96
N LEU A 114 -0.60 3.06 8.82
CA LEU A 114 -1.79 3.74 8.30
C LEU A 114 -1.59 4.04 6.80
N ASN A 115 -2.62 3.80 6.00
CA ASN A 115 -2.67 4.23 4.62
C ASN A 115 -2.84 5.74 4.52
N GLU A 116 -1.98 6.41 3.76
CA GLU A 116 -2.16 7.76 3.24
C GLU A 116 -2.67 8.81 4.27
N PRO A 117 -1.93 9.14 5.32
CA PRO A 117 -2.30 10.25 6.21
C PRO A 117 -2.49 11.56 5.43
N HIS A 118 -3.65 12.21 5.57
CA HIS A 118 -4.02 13.41 4.81
C HIS A 118 -5.03 14.30 5.54
N ASP A 119 -5.50 15.35 4.90
CA ASP A 119 -6.46 16.32 5.39
C ASP A 119 -6.08 16.88 6.76
N GLN A 120 -6.93 16.72 7.80
CA GLN A 120 -6.65 17.23 9.14
C GLN A 120 -5.54 16.47 9.85
N LEU A 121 -5.24 15.22 9.43
CA LEU A 121 -4.09 14.48 9.91
C LEU A 121 -2.83 14.97 9.17
N THR A 122 -2.32 16.12 9.61
CA THR A 122 -1.11 16.71 9.02
C THR A 122 0.11 15.82 9.24
N GLY A 123 1.16 16.00 8.42
CA GLY A 123 2.40 15.24 8.56
C GLY A 123 3.04 15.40 9.94
N GLU A 124 2.96 16.59 10.56
CA GLU A 124 3.48 16.83 11.91
C GLU A 124 2.68 16.07 12.98
N MET A 125 1.35 16.06 12.88
CA MET A 125 0.50 15.30 13.81
C MET A 125 0.74 13.79 13.64
N TRP A 126 0.89 13.33 12.41
CA TRP A 126 1.19 11.94 12.11
C TRP A 126 2.56 11.53 12.68
N ASP A 127 3.62 12.30 12.43
CA ASP A 127 4.95 12.09 13.00
C ASP A 127 4.93 11.96 14.53
N ALA A 128 4.09 12.77 15.20
CA ALA A 128 3.93 12.70 16.66
C ALA A 128 3.21 11.41 17.14
N MET A 129 2.42 10.76 16.30
CA MET A 129 1.71 9.50 16.63
C MET A 129 2.57 8.26 16.40
N ILE A 130 3.42 8.26 15.39
CA ILE A 130 4.25 7.12 14.96
C ILE A 130 4.97 6.41 16.13
N PRO A 131 5.72 7.10 17.02
CA PRO A 131 6.45 6.40 18.08
C PRO A 131 5.53 5.66 19.05
N GLY A 132 4.33 6.18 19.30
CA GLY A 132 3.35 5.54 20.18
C GLY A 132 2.78 4.25 19.58
N LEU A 133 2.50 4.24 18.29
CA LEU A 133 2.01 3.07 17.55
C LEU A 133 3.10 2.00 17.44
N ILE A 134 4.32 2.39 17.10
CA ILE A 134 5.47 1.46 17.05
C ILE A 134 5.66 0.78 18.41
N ARG A 135 5.60 1.53 19.51
CA ARG A 135 5.77 0.97 20.87
C ARG A 135 4.72 -0.12 21.14
N ILE A 136 3.45 0.12 20.80
CA ILE A 136 2.38 -0.87 20.96
C ILE A 136 2.70 -2.16 20.19
N ILE A 137 3.13 -2.03 18.94
CA ILE A 137 3.48 -3.19 18.12
C ILE A 137 4.72 -3.91 18.69
N ARG A 138 5.73 -3.18 19.15
CA ARG A 138 6.98 -3.75 19.69
C ARG A 138 6.80 -4.54 20.97
N GLU A 139 5.74 -4.33 21.74
CA GLU A 139 5.42 -5.13 22.92
C GLU A 139 5.25 -6.63 22.58
N LYS A 140 4.67 -6.94 21.42
CA LYS A 140 4.44 -8.32 20.95
C LYS A 140 5.41 -8.72 19.82
N HIS A 141 5.84 -7.78 19.04
CA HIS A 141 6.59 -7.99 17.80
C HIS A 141 7.92 -7.22 17.77
N PRO A 142 8.90 -7.56 18.60
CA PRO A 142 10.14 -6.77 18.74
C PRO A 142 10.97 -6.67 17.47
N ARG A 143 10.78 -7.59 16.51
CA ARG A 143 11.57 -7.66 15.25
C ARG A 143 10.73 -7.67 13.97
N ARG A 144 9.41 -7.51 14.06
CA ARG A 144 8.56 -7.47 12.86
C ARG A 144 8.81 -6.21 12.05
N PRO A 145 9.00 -6.28 10.73
CA PRO A 145 9.10 -5.08 9.91
C PRO A 145 7.81 -4.26 9.99
N ILE A 146 7.97 -2.93 10.09
CA ILE A 146 6.86 -1.97 10.09
C ILE A 146 7.08 -0.98 8.97
N VAL A 147 6.11 -0.86 8.09
CA VAL A 147 6.06 0.10 6.99
C VAL A 147 5.40 1.39 7.49
N VAL A 148 6.03 2.53 7.21
CA VAL A 148 5.57 3.85 7.67
C VAL A 148 5.70 4.86 6.55
N GLY A 149 4.60 5.48 6.17
CA GLY A 149 4.58 6.59 5.21
C GLY A 149 4.48 7.96 5.88
N GLY A 150 4.70 9.01 5.10
CA GLY A 150 4.51 10.39 5.52
C GLY A 150 3.08 10.88 5.37
N GLY A 151 2.85 12.17 5.62
CA GLY A 151 1.58 12.84 5.33
C GLY A 151 1.31 13.01 3.83
N SER A 152 0.31 13.84 3.50
CA SER A 152 -0.01 14.20 2.11
C SER A 152 -0.19 12.99 1.20
N TRP A 153 -1.05 12.04 1.59
CA TRP A 153 -1.34 10.79 0.86
C TRP A 153 -0.10 9.93 0.57
N ASN A 154 0.83 9.86 1.53
CA ASN A 154 2.12 9.16 1.32
C ASN A 154 2.86 9.64 0.06
N SER A 155 2.71 10.91 -0.35
CA SER A 155 3.37 11.41 -1.55
C SER A 155 4.90 11.28 -1.46
N HIS A 156 5.58 11.19 -2.60
CA HIS A 156 7.05 11.10 -2.64
C HIS A 156 7.72 12.29 -1.93
N ASP A 157 7.10 13.47 -1.92
CA ASP A 157 7.61 14.65 -1.22
C ASP A 157 7.52 14.50 0.31
N SER A 158 6.48 13.82 0.81
CA SER A 158 6.27 13.67 2.25
C SER A 158 7.34 12.84 2.94
N ILE A 159 8.06 12.00 2.20
CA ILE A 159 9.16 11.20 2.75
C ILE A 159 10.30 12.07 3.29
N HIS A 160 10.49 13.26 2.72
CA HIS A 160 11.56 14.17 3.13
C HIS A 160 11.34 14.79 4.52
N THR A 161 10.09 14.83 4.97
CA THR A 161 9.71 15.35 6.29
C THR A 161 9.41 14.26 7.30
N LEU A 162 9.32 13.00 6.88
CA LEU A 162 9.00 11.83 7.71
C LEU A 162 10.05 11.63 8.80
N LYS A 163 9.60 11.55 10.06
CA LYS A 163 10.45 11.35 11.25
C LYS A 163 10.27 9.94 11.79
N LEU A 164 11.25 9.09 11.56
CA LEU A 164 11.28 7.73 12.09
C LEU A 164 12.24 7.62 13.28
N PRO A 165 11.89 6.82 14.33
CA PRO A 165 12.84 6.49 15.40
C PRO A 165 14.16 5.95 14.85
N GLY A 166 15.28 6.56 15.26
CA GLY A 166 16.60 6.25 14.71
C GLY A 166 17.15 4.89 15.15
N ASP A 167 16.75 4.43 16.32
CA ASP A 167 17.18 3.18 16.98
C ASP A 167 16.42 1.92 16.50
N ASP A 168 15.23 2.08 15.93
CA ASP A 168 14.47 0.95 15.37
C ASP A 168 14.85 0.70 13.91
N ARG A 169 15.66 -0.33 13.68
CA ARG A 169 16.16 -0.70 12.33
C ARG A 169 15.16 -1.55 11.52
N MET A 170 14.03 -1.94 12.11
CA MET A 170 13.00 -2.74 11.45
C MET A 170 11.87 -1.86 10.86
N LEU A 171 12.18 -0.60 10.57
CA LEU A 171 11.24 0.33 9.93
C LEU A 171 11.58 0.49 8.45
N ILE A 172 10.56 0.42 7.61
CA ILE A 172 10.60 0.61 6.15
C ILE A 172 9.82 1.88 5.84
N ALA A 173 10.44 2.84 5.17
CA ALA A 173 9.71 4.02 4.72
C ALA A 173 8.89 3.70 3.46
N THR A 174 7.68 4.26 3.33
CA THR A 174 6.87 4.07 2.13
C THR A 174 6.41 5.39 1.53
N PHE A 175 6.22 5.36 0.21
CA PHE A 175 5.51 6.39 -0.52
C PHE A 175 4.63 5.77 -1.60
N HIS A 176 3.61 6.51 -2.05
CA HIS A 176 2.74 6.14 -3.16
C HIS A 176 3.07 6.99 -4.39
N TYR A 177 2.95 6.41 -5.58
CA TYR A 177 3.35 7.11 -6.79
C TYR A 177 2.31 7.00 -7.90
N TYR A 178 1.65 8.12 -8.15
CA TYR A 178 0.59 8.23 -9.16
C TYR A 178 0.79 9.41 -10.13
N LEU A 179 2.03 9.94 -10.20
CA LEU A 179 2.29 11.04 -11.13
C LEU A 179 2.61 10.54 -12.55
N PRO A 180 2.17 11.26 -13.59
CA PRO A 180 1.30 12.44 -13.55
C PRO A 180 -0.14 12.07 -13.18
N PHE A 181 -0.70 12.68 -12.13
CA PHE A 181 -2.02 12.35 -11.61
C PHE A 181 -3.13 12.47 -12.66
N ALA A 182 -3.04 13.47 -13.54
CA ALA A 182 -3.98 13.66 -14.64
C ALA A 182 -3.98 12.49 -15.66
N PHE A 183 -2.93 11.67 -15.70
CA PHE A 183 -2.90 10.43 -16.48
C PHE A 183 -3.42 9.25 -15.67
N THR A 184 -2.89 9.03 -14.47
CA THR A 184 -3.18 7.82 -13.69
C THR A 184 -4.61 7.78 -13.17
N HIS A 185 -5.23 8.94 -12.94
CA HIS A 185 -6.59 9.07 -12.40
C HIS A 185 -7.59 9.67 -13.41
N GLN A 186 -7.25 9.68 -14.71
CA GLN A 186 -8.21 10.16 -15.71
C GLN A 186 -9.53 9.39 -15.66
N GLY A 187 -10.64 10.12 -15.58
CA GLY A 187 -11.98 9.56 -15.50
C GLY A 187 -12.32 8.84 -14.19
N ALA A 188 -11.52 8.98 -13.14
CA ALA A 188 -11.72 8.35 -11.84
C ALA A 188 -12.82 9.09 -11.05
N PRO A 189 -13.99 8.46 -10.77
CA PRO A 189 -15.13 9.17 -10.19
C PRO A 189 -14.93 9.60 -8.73
N TRP A 190 -14.06 8.93 -7.99
CA TRP A 190 -13.81 9.23 -6.57
C TRP A 190 -12.97 10.49 -6.34
N VAL A 191 -12.37 11.07 -7.40
CA VAL A 191 -11.67 12.37 -7.28
C VAL A 191 -12.57 13.56 -7.63
N ALA A 192 -13.90 13.36 -7.65
CA ALA A 192 -14.83 14.47 -7.83
C ALA A 192 -14.64 15.56 -6.75
N PRO A 193 -14.86 16.85 -7.08
CA PRO A 193 -15.34 17.35 -8.39
C PRO A 193 -14.25 17.54 -9.46
N ASN A 194 -12.97 17.29 -9.14
CA ASN A 194 -11.83 17.59 -10.01
C ASN A 194 -11.39 16.37 -10.85
N ILE A 195 -12.33 15.64 -11.44
CA ILE A 195 -12.05 14.44 -12.25
C ILE A 195 -11.19 14.81 -13.46
N PRO A 196 -9.96 14.27 -13.60
CA PRO A 196 -9.16 14.52 -14.78
C PRO A 196 -9.86 13.97 -16.05
N PRO A 197 -9.89 14.72 -17.14
CA PRO A 197 -10.52 14.28 -18.39
C PRO A 197 -9.79 13.06 -18.96
N THR A 198 -10.55 12.17 -19.60
CA THR A 198 -10.01 10.99 -20.30
C THR A 198 -9.32 11.39 -21.62
N GLY A 199 -8.48 10.48 -22.14
CA GLY A 199 -7.78 10.66 -23.41
C GLY A 199 -6.37 11.24 -23.29
N ARG A 200 -5.86 11.44 -22.07
CA ARG A 200 -4.46 11.79 -21.85
C ARG A 200 -3.56 10.57 -22.07
N GLY A 201 -2.61 10.68 -23.00
CA GLY A 201 -1.57 9.67 -23.21
C GLY A 201 -0.40 9.78 -22.22
N PHE A 202 0.51 8.80 -22.26
CA PHE A 202 1.77 8.82 -21.50
C PHE A 202 2.99 8.42 -22.37
N PRO A 203 4.09 9.19 -22.36
CA PRO A 203 4.20 10.54 -21.81
C PRO A 203 3.39 11.53 -22.64
N HIS A 204 2.77 12.51 -22.01
CA HIS A 204 2.09 13.60 -22.73
C HIS A 204 3.09 14.69 -23.16
N GLU A 205 4.06 14.98 -22.27
CA GLU A 205 5.18 15.88 -22.53
C GLU A 205 6.51 15.15 -22.31
N ALA A 206 7.52 15.47 -23.12
CA ALA A 206 8.82 14.81 -23.05
C ALA A 206 9.49 14.92 -21.67
N LYS A 207 9.26 16.02 -20.94
CA LYS A 207 9.83 16.27 -19.61
C LYS A 207 9.25 15.39 -18.49
N GLU A 208 8.03 14.84 -18.66
CA GLU A 208 7.37 14.05 -17.60
C GLU A 208 8.23 12.88 -17.10
N ARG A 209 8.92 12.21 -18.02
CA ARG A 209 9.81 11.11 -17.64
C ARG A 209 11.00 11.59 -16.81
N GLN A 210 11.57 12.74 -17.13
CA GLN A 210 12.67 13.29 -16.36
C GLN A 210 12.21 13.71 -14.96
N GLU A 211 11.07 14.39 -14.85
CA GLU A 211 10.47 14.78 -13.58
C GLU A 211 10.23 13.53 -12.68
N MET A 212 9.68 12.47 -13.26
CA MET A 212 9.50 11.19 -12.53
C MET A 212 10.84 10.61 -12.06
N ALA A 213 11.85 10.60 -12.91
CA ALA A 213 13.19 10.09 -12.54
C ALA A 213 13.81 10.94 -11.40
N ASP A 214 13.66 12.25 -11.45
CA ASP A 214 14.14 13.17 -10.41
C ASP A 214 13.45 12.92 -9.06
N HIS A 215 12.14 12.64 -9.04
CA HIS A 215 11.41 12.26 -7.83
C HIS A 215 11.99 10.98 -7.19
N PHE A 216 12.19 9.95 -7.99
CA PHE A 216 12.76 8.69 -7.48
C PHE A 216 14.21 8.85 -7.00
N ALA A 217 15.02 9.64 -7.71
CA ALA A 217 16.38 9.95 -7.28
C ALA A 217 16.42 10.73 -5.96
N ALA A 218 15.49 11.67 -5.75
CA ALA A 218 15.37 12.41 -4.49
C ALA A 218 15.00 11.48 -3.32
N VAL A 219 14.04 10.56 -3.52
CA VAL A 219 13.68 9.56 -2.50
C VAL A 219 14.85 8.62 -2.21
N ARG A 220 15.60 8.22 -3.23
CA ARG A 220 16.82 7.41 -3.03
C ARG A 220 17.87 8.14 -2.18
N ALA A 221 18.12 9.41 -2.47
CA ALA A 221 19.05 10.22 -1.69
C ALA A 221 18.60 10.33 -0.20
N TRP A 222 17.30 10.44 0.03
CA TRP A 222 16.74 10.41 1.39
C TRP A 222 16.95 9.04 2.05
N SER A 223 16.70 7.93 1.33
CA SER A 223 16.90 6.55 1.80
C SER A 223 18.36 6.32 2.25
N GLU A 224 19.32 6.70 1.41
CA GLU A 224 20.76 6.58 1.69
C GLU A 224 21.18 7.44 2.89
N LYS A 225 20.71 8.69 2.95
CA LYS A 225 21.02 9.62 4.05
C LYS A 225 20.50 9.13 5.41
N ASN A 226 19.32 8.51 5.43
CA ASN A 226 18.67 8.07 6.67
C ASN A 226 18.94 6.58 6.96
N ASP A 227 19.65 5.88 6.08
CA ASP A 227 19.90 4.44 6.14
C ASP A 227 18.60 3.65 6.39
N ARG A 228 17.60 3.86 5.51
CA ARG A 228 16.27 3.25 5.59
C ARG A 228 15.88 2.62 4.27
N PRO A 229 15.40 1.36 4.27
CA PRO A 229 14.80 0.77 3.08
C PRO A 229 13.52 1.53 2.70
N VAL A 230 13.24 1.56 1.40
CA VAL A 230 12.06 2.24 0.85
C VAL A 230 11.18 1.25 0.09
N TYR A 231 9.88 1.41 0.27
CA TYR A 231 8.82 0.66 -0.36
C TYR A 231 7.89 1.59 -1.13
N VAL A 232 7.63 1.34 -2.41
CA VAL A 232 6.57 2.01 -3.16
C VAL A 232 5.28 1.26 -2.90
N GLY A 233 4.52 1.71 -1.88
CA GLY A 233 3.35 1.00 -1.36
C GLY A 233 2.22 0.87 -2.35
N GLU A 234 2.07 1.87 -3.23
CA GLU A 234 1.10 1.87 -4.31
C GLU A 234 1.63 2.60 -5.54
N PHE A 235 1.37 2.05 -6.72
CA PHE A 235 1.50 2.71 -8.02
C PHE A 235 0.61 1.99 -9.03
N GLY A 236 0.01 2.74 -9.94
CA GLY A 236 -0.89 2.17 -10.95
C GLY A 236 -1.57 3.25 -11.79
N SER A 237 -2.37 2.83 -12.75
CA SER A 237 -3.16 3.74 -13.58
C SER A 237 -4.57 3.18 -13.81
N PHE A 238 -5.58 4.04 -13.68
CA PHE A 238 -6.99 3.66 -13.78
C PHE A 238 -7.35 3.20 -15.20
N SER A 239 -8.25 2.23 -15.30
CA SER A 239 -8.64 1.57 -16.54
C SER A 239 -9.33 2.48 -17.58
N LYS A 240 -9.62 3.74 -17.27
CA LYS A 240 -10.07 4.73 -18.22
C LYS A 240 -8.94 5.31 -19.07
N ALA A 241 -7.68 5.10 -18.70
CA ALA A 241 -6.55 5.36 -19.56
C ALA A 241 -6.41 4.27 -20.63
N ASP A 242 -5.89 4.61 -21.80
CA ASP A 242 -5.57 3.66 -22.88
C ASP A 242 -4.62 2.56 -22.37
N LEU A 243 -4.87 1.30 -22.73
CA LEU A 243 -4.10 0.18 -22.21
C LEU A 243 -2.61 0.26 -22.60
N ALA A 244 -2.31 0.66 -23.81
CA ALA A 244 -0.91 0.76 -24.26
C ALA A 244 -0.16 1.87 -23.51
N ASP A 245 -0.86 2.96 -23.15
CA ASP A 245 -0.30 4.03 -22.30
C ASP A 245 -0.14 3.56 -20.84
N ARG A 246 -1.09 2.81 -20.31
CA ARG A 246 -0.97 2.17 -18.98
C ARG A 246 0.26 1.28 -18.92
N VAL A 247 0.46 0.43 -19.92
CA VAL A 247 1.62 -0.46 -20.04
C VAL A 247 2.93 0.35 -20.10
N ARG A 248 2.99 1.42 -20.92
CA ARG A 248 4.18 2.28 -21.01
C ARG A 248 4.53 2.94 -19.69
N TRP A 249 3.51 3.49 -19.01
CA TRP A 249 3.68 4.13 -17.71
C TRP A 249 4.12 3.13 -16.64
N THR A 250 3.44 1.99 -16.54
CA THR A 250 3.76 0.93 -15.58
C THR A 250 5.17 0.43 -15.76
N LYS A 251 5.59 0.14 -17.01
CA LYS A 251 6.96 -0.29 -17.33
C LYS A 251 7.99 0.77 -16.93
N TYR A 252 7.69 2.05 -17.16
CA TYR A 252 8.61 3.11 -16.79
C TYR A 252 8.77 3.23 -15.27
N VAL A 253 7.67 3.25 -14.51
CA VAL A 253 7.71 3.30 -13.05
C VAL A 253 8.40 2.06 -12.47
N THR A 254 8.11 0.86 -12.97
CA THR A 254 8.78 -0.37 -12.55
C THR A 254 10.29 -0.32 -12.80
N THR A 255 10.71 0.32 -13.90
CA THR A 255 12.13 0.55 -14.19
C THR A 255 12.76 1.47 -13.15
N LEU A 256 12.13 2.60 -12.83
CA LEU A 256 12.60 3.53 -11.80
C LEU A 256 12.69 2.87 -10.43
N ILE A 257 11.69 2.09 -10.05
CA ILE A 257 11.67 1.33 -8.78
C ILE A 257 12.92 0.43 -8.70
N ARG A 258 13.20 -0.33 -9.75
CA ARG A 258 14.34 -1.25 -9.81
C ARG A 258 15.68 -0.53 -9.78
N GLU A 259 15.84 0.51 -10.58
CA GLU A 259 17.09 1.29 -10.67
C GLU A 259 17.44 1.98 -9.36
N ASN A 260 16.43 2.33 -8.55
CA ASN A 260 16.60 2.92 -7.23
C ASN A 260 16.67 1.88 -6.09
N GLY A 261 16.52 0.59 -6.38
CA GLY A 261 16.63 -0.48 -5.38
C GLY A 261 15.45 -0.55 -4.41
N PHE A 262 14.27 -0.10 -4.82
CA PHE A 262 13.06 -0.14 -4.00
C PHE A 262 12.27 -1.43 -4.21
N SER A 263 11.53 -1.86 -3.19
CA SER A 263 10.43 -2.83 -3.33
C SER A 263 9.12 -2.12 -3.63
N SER A 264 8.11 -2.85 -4.15
CA SER A 264 6.85 -2.18 -4.49
C SER A 264 5.65 -3.12 -4.55
N ALA A 265 4.43 -2.56 -4.35
CA ALA A 265 3.18 -3.21 -4.69
C ALA A 265 2.43 -2.40 -5.76
N TYR A 266 1.95 -3.10 -6.78
CA TYR A 266 1.10 -2.50 -7.81
C TYR A 266 -0.33 -2.34 -7.30
N TRP A 267 -0.90 -1.17 -7.50
CA TRP A 267 -2.30 -0.89 -7.26
C TRP A 267 -3.07 -1.00 -8.57
N GLU A 268 -3.82 -2.09 -8.84
CA GLU A 268 -4.09 -3.16 -7.89
C GLU A 268 -4.26 -4.52 -8.62
N PHE A 269 -4.68 -5.55 -7.89
CA PHE A 269 -4.80 -6.88 -8.44
C PHE A 269 -5.91 -6.98 -9.51
N CYS A 270 -7.20 -6.73 -9.18
CA CYS A 270 -8.32 -7.15 -10.02
C CYS A 270 -9.54 -6.22 -10.05
N SER A 271 -9.41 -4.93 -9.73
CA SER A 271 -10.50 -3.95 -9.82
C SER A 271 -10.17 -2.84 -10.83
N GLY A 272 -10.44 -1.58 -10.52
CA GLY A 272 -10.34 -0.45 -11.46
C GLY A 272 -8.96 -0.19 -12.06
N PHE A 273 -7.88 -0.56 -11.38
CA PHE A 273 -6.49 -0.49 -11.86
C PHE A 273 -5.96 -1.87 -12.27
N GLY A 274 -6.76 -2.90 -12.13
CA GLY A 274 -6.40 -4.30 -12.11
C GLY A 274 -5.44 -4.78 -13.19
N ALA A 275 -4.43 -5.55 -12.76
CA ALA A 275 -3.56 -6.32 -13.65
C ALA A 275 -4.13 -7.72 -13.96
N TYR A 276 -5.10 -8.20 -13.18
CA TYR A 276 -5.79 -9.47 -13.33
C TYR A 276 -7.28 -9.23 -13.66
N ASP A 277 -7.84 -10.05 -14.54
CA ASP A 277 -9.26 -10.05 -14.87
C ASP A 277 -9.96 -11.14 -14.06
N PRO A 278 -10.79 -10.80 -13.05
CA PRO A 278 -11.42 -11.80 -12.18
C PRO A 278 -12.60 -12.52 -12.84
N GLN A 279 -13.10 -12.03 -13.98
CA GLN A 279 -14.18 -12.68 -14.74
C GLN A 279 -13.63 -13.74 -15.68
N GLN A 280 -12.50 -13.44 -16.32
CA GLN A 280 -11.81 -14.37 -17.22
C GLN A 280 -10.77 -15.23 -16.48
N GLU A 281 -10.51 -14.93 -15.22
CA GLU A 281 -9.48 -15.57 -14.38
C GLU A 281 -8.08 -15.58 -15.04
N THR A 282 -7.74 -14.48 -15.73
CA THR A 282 -6.47 -14.32 -16.46
C THR A 282 -5.78 -13.01 -16.13
N TRP A 283 -4.46 -13.03 -16.22
CA TRP A 283 -3.67 -11.80 -16.17
C TRP A 283 -3.83 -11.00 -17.48
N ARG A 284 -3.84 -9.68 -17.36
CA ARG A 284 -3.65 -8.78 -18.50
C ARG A 284 -2.17 -8.85 -18.89
N ALA A 285 -1.86 -9.66 -19.90
CA ALA A 285 -0.50 -10.08 -20.21
C ALA A 285 0.48 -8.92 -20.35
N GLU A 286 0.07 -7.85 -21.03
CA GLU A 286 0.93 -6.67 -21.26
C GLU A 286 1.22 -5.90 -19.96
N LEU A 287 0.26 -5.81 -19.02
CA LEU A 287 0.49 -5.20 -17.71
C LEU A 287 1.38 -6.10 -16.84
N LEU A 288 1.16 -7.42 -16.86
CA LEU A 288 2.01 -8.35 -16.14
C LEU A 288 3.47 -8.28 -16.63
N GLU A 289 3.67 -8.22 -17.96
CA GLU A 289 5.00 -8.04 -18.55
C GLU A 289 5.63 -6.70 -18.13
N ALA A 290 4.84 -5.60 -18.12
CA ALA A 290 5.31 -4.29 -17.70
C ALA A 290 5.71 -4.24 -16.22
N LEU A 291 5.05 -5.01 -15.36
CA LEU A 291 5.41 -5.18 -13.95
C LEU A 291 6.73 -5.95 -13.80
N SER A 292 7.14 -6.71 -14.83
CA SER A 292 8.42 -7.43 -14.90
C SER A 292 8.77 -8.12 -13.58
N VAL A 293 7.92 -9.04 -13.19
CA VAL A 293 8.31 -9.98 -12.15
C VAL A 293 9.34 -10.93 -12.78
N THR A 294 10.53 -10.40 -13.07
CA THR A 294 11.65 -11.27 -13.34
C THR A 294 11.90 -12.00 -12.04
N ALA A 295 11.52 -13.29 -12.01
CA ALA A 295 12.00 -14.18 -10.98
C ALA A 295 13.50 -13.92 -10.85
N ALA A 296 13.91 -13.30 -9.76
CA ALA A 296 15.29 -13.34 -9.36
C ALA A 296 15.56 -14.83 -9.23
N ARG A 297 16.28 -15.41 -10.21
CA ARG A 297 16.81 -16.77 -10.06
C ARG A 297 17.56 -16.71 -8.74
N ARG A 298 17.08 -17.46 -7.75
CA ARG A 298 17.90 -17.76 -6.57
C ARG A 298 19.22 -18.24 -7.16
N ALA A 299 20.26 -17.44 -6.99
CA ALA A 299 21.60 -17.94 -7.16
C ALA A 299 21.76 -19.00 -6.07
N ASP A 300 21.90 -20.24 -6.47
CA ASP A 300 22.18 -21.39 -5.62
C ASP A 300 23.46 -21.17 -4.82
#